data_a7ffbd10a7fd8173350970089e31028c
#
_entry.id   a7ffbd10a7fd8173350970089e31028c
#
_cell.length_a   1.000
_cell.length_b   1.000
_cell.length_c   1.000
_cell.angle_alpha   90.00
_cell.angle_beta   90.00
_cell.angle_gamma   90.00
#
_symmetry.space_group_name_H-M   'P 1'
#
loop_
_entity.id
_entity.type
_entity.pdbx_description
1 polymer ?
#
loop_
_entity_poly.entity_id
_entity_poly.type
_entity_poly.pdbx_seq_one_letter_code
_entity_poly.pdbx_strand_id
1 'polypeptide(L)'
;MKRIQILTPAVLMSLLWLNSVSPVTAQGSQPAAARPEPIKPIPSELKLDAEKVALGKQLFHEPKLSRDNTVSCATCHDLHKGGTDRLIRSVGIGGAEGLVNAPTVFNSGFNFNQFWDGRAHTLTDQIDGPVQADAEMGATWEGIRAKLDRDPEYVAAFKKLYPDGIQPANIKDAIVQFEMSLSTPNSKFDKYLRGDQTALSSDEKEGYRKFKSYGCTSCHQGVGVGGNMFETFGAMADYFSARGNVTKADFGRFNVTGKEEDRFVFKVPSLRNVALTPPYFHDGSAPRLKDAVAVMGTYQLGRKLLPEDIDQIVKFLNTLTGEYEKRPL
;
A
#
# COMPACT_ATOMS: atom_id res chain seq x y z
N MET A 1 45.36 68.78 -71.34
CA MET A 1 44.14 69.25 -70.65
C MET A 1 43.91 68.40 -69.34
N LYS A 2 44.37 68.93 -68.22
CA LYS A 2 44.25 68.25 -66.88
C LYS A 2 43.10 68.88 -66.14
N ARG A 3 42.14 68.06 -65.76
CA ARG A 3 41.07 68.50 -64.87
C ARG A 3 41.48 68.28 -63.41
N ILE A 4 41.46 69.35 -62.65
CA ILE A 4 41.68 69.39 -61.21
C ILE A 4 40.37 68.97 -60.52
N GLN A 5 40.40 67.93 -59.67
CA GLN A 5 39.33 67.62 -58.79
C GLN A 5 39.58 68.25 -57.41
N ILE A 6 38.62 69.00 -56.97
CA ILE A 6 38.59 69.64 -55.65
C ILE A 6 38.03 68.68 -54.62
N LEU A 7 38.81 68.31 -53.59
CA LEU A 7 38.44 67.55 -52.44
C LEU A 7 37.74 68.44 -51.40
N THR A 8 36.51 68.11 -51.04
CA THR A 8 35.81 68.69 -49.90
C THR A 8 36.05 67.88 -48.62
N PRO A 9 36.30 68.46 -47.47
CA PRO A 9 36.48 67.69 -46.19
C PRO A 9 35.20 67.19 -45.64
N ALA A 10 35.15 65.88 -45.29
CA ALA A 10 34.10 65.28 -44.58
C ALA A 10 34.21 65.60 -43.06
N VAL A 11 33.15 66.19 -42.53
CA VAL A 11 33.00 66.44 -41.10
C VAL A 11 32.59 65.09 -40.38
N LEU A 12 33.52 64.61 -39.56
CA LEU A 12 33.22 63.48 -38.68
C LEU A 12 32.33 63.94 -37.52
N MET A 13 31.08 63.48 -37.55
CA MET A 13 30.13 63.66 -36.43
C MET A 13 30.23 62.42 -35.53
N SER A 14 30.91 62.54 -34.37
CA SER A 14 31.07 61.51 -33.39
C SER A 14 29.77 61.40 -32.59
N LEU A 15 28.99 60.33 -32.87
CA LEU A 15 27.82 59.92 -32.04
C LEU A 15 28.30 59.28 -30.76
N LEU A 16 28.18 59.96 -29.64
CA LEU A 16 28.29 59.43 -28.28
C LEU A 16 27.06 58.57 -27.98
N TRP A 17 27.23 57.25 -27.98
CA TRP A 17 26.26 56.31 -27.45
C TRP A 17 26.33 56.33 -25.92
N LEU A 18 25.36 56.96 -25.28
CA LEU A 18 25.09 56.80 -23.85
C LEU A 18 24.47 55.43 -23.62
N ASN A 19 25.28 54.48 -23.16
CA ASN A 19 24.76 53.20 -22.62
C ASN A 19 24.01 53.46 -21.32
N SER A 20 22.69 53.54 -21.39
CA SER A 20 21.81 53.50 -20.21
C SER A 20 21.80 52.04 -19.66
N VAL A 21 22.58 51.78 -18.63
CA VAL A 21 22.52 50.56 -17.85
C VAL A 21 21.24 50.66 -16.98
N SER A 22 20.17 50.00 -17.43
CA SER A 22 18.99 49.84 -16.61
C SER A 22 19.34 48.93 -15.42
N PRO A 23 18.98 49.26 -14.19
CA PRO A 23 19.20 48.38 -13.06
C PRO A 23 18.37 47.09 -13.27
N VAL A 24 19.03 45.95 -13.31
CA VAL A 24 18.38 44.62 -13.21
C VAL A 24 17.77 44.53 -11.81
N THR A 25 16.48 44.79 -11.69
CA THR A 25 15.75 44.49 -10.50
C THR A 25 15.79 42.97 -10.32
N ALA A 26 16.46 42.51 -9.25
CA ALA A 26 16.40 41.12 -8.84
C ALA A 26 14.91 40.72 -8.66
N GLN A 27 14.39 39.94 -9.62
CA GLN A 27 13.08 39.30 -9.44
C GLN A 27 13.22 38.41 -8.23
N GLY A 28 12.54 38.81 -7.13
CA GLY A 28 12.40 37.97 -5.96
C GLY A 28 11.93 36.59 -6.41
N SER A 29 12.71 35.57 -6.09
CA SER A 29 12.33 34.18 -6.34
C SER A 29 10.97 33.94 -5.69
N GLN A 30 9.92 33.79 -6.49
CA GLN A 30 8.65 33.29 -5.98
C GLN A 30 8.97 31.95 -5.28
N PRO A 31 8.49 31.73 -4.04
CA PRO A 31 8.65 30.43 -3.40
C PRO A 31 8.09 29.39 -4.35
N ALA A 32 8.92 28.42 -4.72
CA ALA A 32 8.52 27.31 -5.58
C ALA A 32 7.23 26.73 -4.98
N ALA A 33 6.15 26.69 -5.76
CA ALA A 33 4.90 26.11 -5.30
C ALA A 33 5.21 24.75 -4.67
N ALA A 34 4.87 24.58 -3.38
CA ALA A 34 5.15 23.36 -2.66
C ALA A 34 4.59 22.19 -3.48
N ARG A 35 5.44 21.24 -3.86
CA ARG A 35 4.98 20.06 -4.57
C ARG A 35 3.90 19.39 -3.71
N PRO A 36 2.75 19.00 -4.28
CA PRO A 36 1.71 18.33 -3.51
C PRO A 36 2.30 17.10 -2.81
N GLU A 37 1.93 16.89 -1.55
CA GLU A 37 2.39 15.72 -0.78
C GLU A 37 2.00 14.44 -1.51
N PRO A 38 2.94 13.50 -1.70
CA PRO A 38 2.68 12.25 -2.43
C PRO A 38 1.76 11.30 -1.67
N ILE A 39 1.67 11.45 -0.35
CA ILE A 39 0.85 10.62 0.53
C ILE A 39 -0.37 11.42 0.97
N LYS A 40 -1.52 10.76 1.01
CA LYS A 40 -2.79 11.34 1.44
C LYS A 40 -3.26 10.69 2.74
N PRO A 41 -3.91 11.45 3.65
CA PRO A 41 -4.46 10.86 4.86
C PRO A 41 -5.60 9.88 4.54
N ILE A 42 -5.76 8.86 5.38
CA ILE A 42 -6.93 7.97 5.31
C ILE A 42 -8.19 8.80 5.62
N PRO A 43 -9.29 8.64 4.87
CA PRO A 43 -10.56 9.28 5.20
C PRO A 43 -10.99 8.95 6.62
N SER A 44 -11.42 9.96 7.38
CA SER A 44 -11.86 9.77 8.77
C SER A 44 -13.18 9.00 8.87
N GLU A 45 -13.98 9.02 7.83
CA GLU A 45 -15.29 8.36 7.77
C GLU A 45 -15.50 7.70 6.42
N LEU A 46 -16.09 6.52 6.44
CA LEU A 46 -16.57 5.80 5.27
C LEU A 46 -18.09 5.61 5.40
N LYS A 47 -18.80 5.81 4.30
CA LYS A 47 -20.25 5.56 4.25
C LYS A 47 -20.49 4.07 3.99
N LEU A 48 -20.76 3.32 5.04
CA LEU A 48 -20.99 1.89 5.01
C LEU A 48 -22.36 1.55 5.63
N ASP A 49 -22.94 0.44 5.21
CA ASP A 49 -24.15 -0.09 5.82
C ASP A 49 -23.80 -0.80 7.14
N ALA A 50 -24.18 -0.21 8.27
CA ALA A 50 -23.82 -0.69 9.59
C ALA A 50 -24.37 -2.12 9.89
N GLU A 51 -25.53 -2.48 9.34
CA GLU A 51 -26.11 -3.82 9.54
C GLU A 51 -25.35 -4.86 8.70
N LYS A 52 -24.98 -4.52 7.47
CA LYS A 52 -24.11 -5.37 6.64
C LYS A 52 -22.72 -5.51 7.24
N VAL A 53 -22.13 -4.43 7.79
CA VAL A 53 -20.85 -4.48 8.51
C VAL A 53 -20.95 -5.45 9.70
N ALA A 54 -22.04 -5.40 10.48
CA ALA A 54 -22.22 -6.30 11.61
C ALA A 54 -22.32 -7.77 11.18
N LEU A 55 -23.10 -8.07 10.14
CA LEU A 55 -23.19 -9.42 9.58
C LEU A 55 -21.83 -9.86 9.00
N GLY A 56 -21.14 -9.00 8.27
CA GLY A 56 -19.81 -9.27 7.72
C GLY A 56 -18.78 -9.56 8.81
N LYS A 57 -18.84 -8.85 9.96
CA LYS A 57 -17.99 -9.13 11.12
C LYS A 57 -18.23 -10.54 11.67
N GLN A 58 -19.49 -10.98 11.77
CA GLN A 58 -19.82 -12.34 12.19
C GLN A 58 -19.26 -13.37 11.21
N LEU A 59 -19.48 -13.16 9.90
CA LEU A 59 -18.99 -14.06 8.85
C LEU A 59 -17.45 -14.12 8.81
N PHE A 60 -16.76 -13.00 8.99
CA PHE A 60 -15.30 -12.95 9.03
C PHE A 60 -14.69 -13.82 10.15
N HIS A 61 -15.42 -14.00 11.24
CA HIS A 61 -15.03 -14.86 12.37
C HIS A 61 -15.68 -16.24 12.35
N GLU A 62 -16.47 -16.58 11.30
CA GLU A 62 -17.28 -17.81 11.25
C GLU A 62 -16.49 -18.99 10.65
N PRO A 63 -16.14 -20.02 11.47
CA PRO A 63 -15.45 -21.20 10.96
C PRO A 63 -16.28 -22.06 9.99
N LYS A 64 -17.64 -21.94 10.00
CA LYS A 64 -18.51 -22.64 9.02
C LYS A 64 -18.17 -22.27 7.57
N LEU A 65 -17.45 -21.18 7.34
CA LEU A 65 -16.97 -20.81 6.01
C LEU A 65 -15.81 -21.69 5.51
N SER A 66 -15.15 -22.49 6.38
CA SER A 66 -14.19 -23.50 5.96
C SER A 66 -14.83 -24.89 5.81
N ARG A 67 -14.22 -25.78 5.02
CA ARG A 67 -14.75 -27.12 4.72
C ARG A 67 -15.05 -27.92 6.00
N ASP A 68 -14.13 -27.90 6.94
CA ASP A 68 -14.14 -28.70 8.17
C ASP A 68 -14.58 -27.92 9.42
N ASN A 69 -14.95 -26.65 9.28
CA ASN A 69 -15.34 -25.73 10.35
C ASN A 69 -14.22 -25.44 11.37
N THR A 70 -12.95 -25.45 10.95
CA THR A 70 -11.82 -25.23 11.86
C THR A 70 -11.17 -23.86 11.71
N VAL A 71 -11.26 -23.21 10.54
CA VAL A 71 -10.65 -21.92 10.27
C VAL A 71 -11.66 -20.90 9.77
N SER A 72 -11.41 -19.64 10.05
CA SER A 72 -12.16 -18.48 9.54
C SER A 72 -11.18 -17.46 8.94
N CYS A 73 -11.68 -16.36 8.35
CA CYS A 73 -10.81 -15.27 7.89
C CYS A 73 -9.94 -14.74 9.05
N ALA A 74 -10.54 -14.61 10.25
CA ALA A 74 -9.84 -14.13 11.45
C ALA A 74 -8.70 -15.07 11.93
N THR A 75 -8.66 -16.31 11.47
CA THR A 75 -7.57 -17.24 11.81
C THR A 75 -6.23 -16.75 11.26
N CYS A 76 -6.22 -16.28 10.00
CA CYS A 76 -5.02 -15.73 9.33
C CYS A 76 -4.95 -14.19 9.42
N HIS A 77 -6.07 -13.54 9.69
CA HIS A 77 -6.21 -12.09 9.74
C HIS A 77 -6.70 -11.62 11.12
N ASP A 78 -5.92 -11.95 12.17
CA ASP A 78 -6.21 -11.56 13.55
C ASP A 78 -6.09 -10.03 13.73
N LEU A 79 -7.23 -9.39 14.02
CA LEU A 79 -7.28 -7.93 14.16
C LEU A 79 -6.43 -7.42 15.33
N HIS A 80 -6.19 -8.25 16.36
CA HIS A 80 -5.33 -7.92 17.50
C HIS A 80 -3.83 -8.06 17.18
N LYS A 81 -3.50 -8.65 16.01
CA LYS A 81 -2.13 -8.79 15.52
C LYS A 81 -1.85 -7.89 14.30
N GLY A 82 -2.59 -6.78 14.17
CA GLY A 82 -2.44 -5.89 13.04
C GLY A 82 -3.12 -6.40 11.77
N GLY A 83 -4.10 -7.31 11.89
CA GLY A 83 -4.84 -7.89 10.76
C GLY A 83 -4.06 -8.96 9.99
N THR A 84 -3.09 -9.61 10.64
CA THR A 84 -2.29 -10.74 10.14
C THR A 84 -2.17 -11.82 11.22
N ASP A 85 -1.62 -12.99 10.90
CA ASP A 85 -1.26 -14.01 11.91
C ASP A 85 0.17 -13.84 12.45
N ARG A 86 0.99 -13.00 11.81
CA ARG A 86 2.42 -12.80 12.08
C ARG A 86 3.27 -14.05 11.84
N LEU A 87 2.79 -14.98 11.05
CA LEU A 87 3.56 -16.16 10.64
C LEU A 87 4.27 -15.88 9.31
N ILE A 88 5.34 -16.62 9.04
CA ILE A 88 6.00 -16.59 7.73
C ILE A 88 5.00 -17.03 6.65
N ARG A 89 4.22 -18.07 6.96
CA ARG A 89 3.12 -18.61 6.14
C ARG A 89 1.99 -19.01 7.03
N SER A 90 0.77 -18.68 6.62
CA SER A 90 -0.45 -19.04 7.36
C SER A 90 -0.70 -20.56 7.30
N VAL A 91 -1.40 -21.06 8.30
CA VAL A 91 -1.79 -22.46 8.40
C VAL A 91 -3.31 -22.58 8.25
N GLY A 92 -3.74 -23.28 7.22
CA GLY A 92 -5.14 -23.52 6.91
C GLY A 92 -5.67 -24.86 7.45
N ILE A 93 -6.78 -25.33 6.84
CA ILE A 93 -7.42 -26.59 7.24
C ILE A 93 -6.45 -27.77 7.20
N GLY A 94 -6.62 -28.71 8.14
CA GLY A 94 -5.78 -29.89 8.24
C GLY A 94 -4.30 -29.59 8.50
N GLY A 95 -3.93 -28.37 8.90
CA GLY A 95 -2.55 -27.99 9.16
C GLY A 95 -1.73 -27.68 7.89
N ALA A 96 -2.38 -27.49 6.75
CA ALA A 96 -1.69 -27.14 5.50
C ALA A 96 -1.08 -25.75 5.55
N GLU A 97 0.19 -25.62 5.15
CA GLU A 97 0.85 -24.30 5.06
C GLU A 97 0.52 -23.60 3.74
N GLY A 98 0.24 -22.31 3.83
CA GLY A 98 0.10 -21.41 2.68
C GLY A 98 1.43 -21.18 1.94
N LEU A 99 1.37 -20.50 0.80
CA LEU A 99 2.56 -20.24 -0.02
C LEU A 99 3.24 -18.91 0.29
N VAL A 100 2.50 -17.96 0.90
CA VAL A 100 2.94 -16.58 1.12
C VAL A 100 2.54 -16.11 2.52
N ASN A 101 3.18 -15.04 2.97
CA ASN A 101 2.80 -14.32 4.18
C ASN A 101 1.42 -13.67 4.01
N ALA A 102 0.56 -13.76 5.03
CA ALA A 102 -0.74 -13.12 5.03
C ALA A 102 -0.60 -11.59 5.15
N PRO A 103 -1.01 -10.82 4.14
CA PRO A 103 -1.01 -9.36 4.25
C PRO A 103 -2.11 -8.91 5.23
N THR A 104 -1.92 -7.72 5.80
CA THR A 104 -2.96 -7.15 6.65
C THR A 104 -4.26 -6.91 5.90
N VAL A 105 -5.40 -7.20 6.56
CA VAL A 105 -6.74 -6.80 6.10
C VAL A 105 -7.07 -5.34 6.41
N PHE A 106 -6.35 -4.71 7.35
CA PHE A 106 -6.54 -3.30 7.62
C PHE A 106 -6.20 -2.46 6.37
N ASN A 107 -7.09 -1.56 6.02
CA ASN A 107 -6.96 -0.67 4.86
C ASN A 107 -6.91 -1.38 3.50
N SER A 108 -7.23 -2.68 3.42
CA SER A 108 -7.23 -3.46 2.16
C SER A 108 -8.18 -2.89 1.11
N GLY A 109 -9.28 -2.25 1.54
CA GLY A 109 -10.23 -1.58 0.66
C GLY A 109 -9.65 -0.39 -0.14
N PHE A 110 -8.49 0.12 0.22
CA PHE A 110 -7.79 1.17 -0.55
C PHE A 110 -6.80 0.62 -1.58
N ASN A 111 -6.57 -0.68 -1.62
CA ASN A 111 -5.71 -1.29 -2.64
C ASN A 111 -6.42 -1.34 -3.99
N PHE A 112 -5.69 -1.08 -5.08
CA PHE A 112 -6.23 -1.15 -6.44
C PHE A 112 -6.43 -2.59 -6.94
N ASN A 113 -5.68 -3.54 -6.38
CA ASN A 113 -5.79 -4.99 -6.59
C ASN A 113 -5.50 -5.71 -5.26
N GLN A 114 -5.99 -6.94 -5.13
CA GLN A 114 -5.77 -7.78 -3.95
C GLN A 114 -4.77 -8.90 -4.25
N PHE A 115 -4.22 -9.52 -3.19
CA PHE A 115 -3.08 -10.44 -3.19
C PHE A 115 -1.74 -9.79 -3.55
N TRP A 116 -0.66 -10.50 -3.27
CA TRP A 116 0.71 -10.07 -3.59
C TRP A 116 0.93 -9.95 -5.11
N ASP A 117 0.38 -10.89 -5.88
CA ASP A 117 0.45 -10.95 -7.35
C ASP A 117 -0.62 -10.13 -8.06
N GLY A 118 -1.56 -9.55 -7.31
CA GLY A 118 -2.62 -8.70 -7.83
C GLY A 118 -3.66 -9.41 -8.68
N ARG A 119 -3.85 -10.73 -8.49
CA ARG A 119 -4.77 -11.55 -9.32
C ARG A 119 -6.26 -11.24 -9.14
N ALA A 120 -6.66 -10.61 -8.03
CA ALA A 120 -8.03 -10.16 -7.83
C ALA A 120 -8.14 -8.63 -7.92
N HIS A 121 -9.15 -8.14 -8.64
CA HIS A 121 -9.36 -6.70 -8.86
C HIS A 121 -10.13 -6.03 -7.71
N THR A 122 -10.98 -6.79 -7.02
CA THR A 122 -11.82 -6.28 -5.94
C THR A 122 -11.68 -7.14 -4.69
N LEU A 123 -12.16 -6.64 -3.54
CA LEU A 123 -12.31 -7.47 -2.33
C LEU A 123 -13.28 -8.63 -2.58
N THR A 124 -14.35 -8.39 -3.34
CA THR A 124 -15.33 -9.44 -3.70
C THR A 124 -14.68 -10.60 -4.46
N ASP A 125 -13.80 -10.29 -5.43
CA ASP A 125 -13.07 -11.32 -6.18
C ASP A 125 -12.03 -12.03 -5.30
N GLN A 126 -11.45 -11.30 -4.35
CA GLN A 126 -10.40 -11.84 -3.47
C GLN A 126 -10.92 -12.98 -2.59
N ILE A 127 -12.14 -12.84 -2.05
CA ILE A 127 -12.73 -13.81 -1.11
C ILE A 127 -12.81 -15.22 -1.71
N ASP A 128 -13.01 -15.35 -3.03
CA ASP A 128 -13.07 -16.66 -3.70
C ASP A 128 -11.76 -17.45 -3.56
N GLY A 129 -10.61 -16.75 -3.50
CA GLY A 129 -9.30 -17.38 -3.38
C GLY A 129 -9.16 -18.23 -2.11
N PRO A 130 -9.12 -17.63 -0.91
CA PRO A 130 -8.95 -18.34 0.35
C PRO A 130 -10.09 -19.32 0.65
N VAL A 131 -11.34 -18.97 0.30
CA VAL A 131 -12.48 -19.84 0.54
C VAL A 131 -12.34 -21.17 -0.18
N GLN A 132 -11.87 -21.17 -1.44
CA GLN A 132 -11.80 -22.37 -2.27
C GLN A 132 -10.44 -23.04 -2.27
N ALA A 133 -9.38 -22.40 -1.75
CA ALA A 133 -8.04 -22.97 -1.72
C ALA A 133 -7.95 -24.13 -0.72
N ASP A 134 -7.56 -25.32 -1.18
CA ASP A 134 -7.42 -26.54 -0.37
C ASP A 134 -6.46 -26.38 0.82
N ALA A 135 -5.44 -25.53 0.68
CA ALA A 135 -4.49 -25.25 1.75
C ALA A 135 -4.94 -24.14 2.71
N GLU A 136 -6.09 -23.49 2.46
CA GLU A 136 -6.61 -22.39 3.29
C GLU A 136 -7.96 -22.82 3.92
N MET A 137 -9.10 -22.53 3.28
CA MET A 137 -10.42 -22.87 3.81
C MET A 137 -11.06 -24.11 3.14
N GLY A 138 -10.66 -24.45 1.90
CA GLY A 138 -11.02 -25.65 1.17
C GLY A 138 -12.52 -25.89 0.97
N ALA A 139 -13.33 -24.84 0.99
CA ALA A 139 -14.78 -24.93 0.95
C ALA A 139 -15.32 -24.68 -0.48
N THR A 140 -16.59 -25.03 -0.69
CA THR A 140 -17.38 -24.59 -1.84
C THR A 140 -18.49 -23.68 -1.39
N TRP A 141 -18.95 -22.77 -2.26
CA TRP A 141 -20.05 -21.87 -1.90
C TRP A 141 -21.34 -22.59 -1.62
N GLU A 142 -21.62 -23.71 -2.30
CA GLU A 142 -22.77 -24.57 -2.04
C GLU A 142 -22.68 -25.20 -0.64
N GLY A 143 -21.48 -25.70 -0.26
CA GLY A 143 -21.24 -26.27 1.05
C GLY A 143 -21.40 -25.25 2.18
N ILE A 144 -20.87 -24.04 1.99
CA ILE A 144 -21.03 -22.91 2.94
C ILE A 144 -22.51 -22.58 3.10
N ARG A 145 -23.22 -22.36 1.97
CA ARG A 145 -24.65 -22.04 1.99
C ARG A 145 -25.44 -23.12 2.74
N ALA A 146 -25.21 -24.39 2.44
CA ALA A 146 -25.91 -25.50 3.11
C ALA A 146 -25.69 -25.55 4.63
N LYS A 147 -24.54 -25.04 5.12
CA LYS A 147 -24.26 -24.92 6.56
C LYS A 147 -25.00 -23.72 7.17
N LEU A 148 -24.92 -22.55 6.52
CA LEU A 148 -25.56 -21.34 6.99
C LEU A 148 -27.09 -21.41 6.93
N ASP A 149 -27.68 -22.09 5.93
CA ASP A 149 -29.14 -22.34 5.83
C ASP A 149 -29.70 -23.16 6.99
N ARG A 150 -28.85 -23.91 7.70
CA ARG A 150 -29.26 -24.67 8.90
C ARG A 150 -29.18 -23.85 10.20
N ASP A 151 -28.66 -22.65 10.12
CA ASP A 151 -28.49 -21.77 11.26
C ASP A 151 -29.58 -20.67 11.21
N PRO A 152 -30.59 -20.73 12.12
CA PRO A 152 -31.71 -19.81 12.10
C PRO A 152 -31.29 -18.34 12.31
N GLU A 153 -30.17 -18.10 13.01
CA GLU A 153 -29.67 -16.73 13.22
C GLU A 153 -29.14 -16.13 11.88
N TYR A 154 -28.37 -16.91 11.10
CA TYR A 154 -27.93 -16.47 9.78
C TYR A 154 -29.12 -16.35 8.81
N VAL A 155 -30.06 -17.30 8.81
CA VAL A 155 -31.24 -17.20 7.94
C VAL A 155 -32.04 -15.92 8.22
N ALA A 156 -32.25 -15.58 9.50
CA ALA A 156 -32.94 -14.36 9.89
C ALA A 156 -32.16 -13.09 9.50
N ALA A 157 -30.84 -13.07 9.77
CA ALA A 157 -29.97 -11.93 9.46
C ALA A 157 -29.91 -11.64 7.95
N PHE A 158 -29.70 -12.69 7.14
CA PHE A 158 -29.67 -12.53 5.69
C PHE A 158 -31.03 -12.11 5.13
N LYS A 159 -32.13 -12.71 5.58
CA LYS A 159 -33.47 -12.34 5.11
C LYS A 159 -33.82 -10.87 5.41
N LYS A 160 -33.29 -10.31 6.48
CA LYS A 160 -33.48 -8.90 6.81
C LYS A 160 -32.76 -7.97 5.84
N LEU A 161 -31.58 -8.34 5.37
CA LEU A 161 -30.69 -7.46 4.59
C LEU A 161 -30.74 -7.72 3.09
N TYR A 162 -31.08 -8.94 2.68
CA TYR A 162 -31.04 -9.40 1.31
C TYR A 162 -32.35 -10.11 0.93
N PRO A 163 -33.10 -9.62 -0.05
CA PRO A 163 -34.40 -10.19 -0.43
C PRO A 163 -34.34 -11.67 -0.84
N ASP A 164 -33.22 -12.09 -1.44
CA ASP A 164 -32.95 -13.47 -1.92
C ASP A 164 -32.20 -14.33 -0.87
N GLY A 165 -32.03 -13.83 0.36
CA GLY A 165 -31.48 -14.56 1.49
C GLY A 165 -30.00 -14.92 1.37
N ILE A 166 -29.65 -16.14 1.79
CA ILE A 166 -28.25 -16.61 1.81
C ILE A 166 -27.82 -17.01 0.40
N GLN A 167 -27.06 -16.15 -0.27
CA GLN A 167 -26.44 -16.41 -1.56
C GLN A 167 -24.93 -16.10 -1.48
N PRO A 168 -24.09 -16.76 -2.28
CA PRO A 168 -22.64 -16.47 -2.29
C PRO A 168 -22.31 -14.98 -2.49
N ALA A 169 -23.07 -14.30 -3.35
CA ALA A 169 -22.90 -12.86 -3.60
C ALA A 169 -23.21 -12.04 -2.34
N ASN A 170 -24.25 -12.39 -1.59
CA ASN A 170 -24.66 -11.68 -0.37
C ASN A 170 -23.68 -11.94 0.80
N ILE A 171 -23.14 -13.17 0.89
CA ILE A 171 -22.09 -13.52 1.86
C ILE A 171 -20.86 -12.65 1.59
N LYS A 172 -20.40 -12.61 0.33
CA LYS A 172 -19.26 -11.79 -0.07
C LYS A 172 -19.51 -10.30 0.15
N ASP A 173 -20.69 -9.78 -0.20
CA ASP A 173 -21.04 -8.38 0.00
C ASP A 173 -20.95 -7.99 1.50
N ALA A 174 -21.52 -8.81 2.40
CA ALA A 174 -21.44 -8.54 3.83
C ALA A 174 -19.98 -8.54 4.34
N ILE A 175 -19.17 -9.54 3.93
CA ILE A 175 -17.74 -9.59 4.30
C ILE A 175 -17.00 -8.35 3.78
N VAL A 176 -17.22 -7.95 2.53
CA VAL A 176 -16.63 -6.74 1.94
C VAL A 176 -17.01 -5.49 2.72
N GLN A 177 -18.28 -5.33 3.12
CA GLN A 177 -18.68 -4.19 3.95
C GLN A 177 -17.91 -4.15 5.28
N PHE A 178 -17.69 -5.31 5.90
CA PHE A 178 -16.86 -5.37 7.09
C PHE A 178 -15.39 -5.07 6.81
N GLU A 179 -14.78 -5.65 5.77
CA GLU A 179 -13.38 -5.38 5.41
C GLU A 179 -13.16 -3.91 5.07
N MET A 180 -14.10 -3.26 4.38
CA MET A 180 -14.07 -1.82 4.15
C MET A 180 -14.11 -1.01 5.45
N SER A 181 -14.79 -1.52 6.49
CA SER A 181 -14.83 -0.88 7.81
C SER A 181 -13.51 -1.02 8.59
N LEU A 182 -12.62 -1.92 8.18
CA LEU A 182 -11.29 -2.09 8.77
C LEU A 182 -10.32 -0.96 8.33
N SER A 183 -10.82 0.24 8.26
CA SER A 183 -10.03 1.45 8.01
C SER A 183 -9.40 1.96 9.31
N THR A 184 -8.14 2.41 9.23
CA THR A 184 -7.38 2.86 10.40
C THR A 184 -6.92 4.31 10.24
N PRO A 185 -7.83 5.30 10.27
CA PRO A 185 -7.50 6.71 10.20
C PRO A 185 -6.78 7.18 11.47
N ASN A 186 -6.43 8.48 11.48
CA ASN A 186 -5.91 9.21 12.64
C ASN A 186 -4.54 8.73 13.15
N SER A 187 -3.75 8.08 12.28
CA SER A 187 -2.33 7.91 12.58
C SER A 187 -1.66 9.27 12.88
N LYS A 188 -0.53 9.26 13.60
CA LYS A 188 0.25 10.50 13.79
C LYS A 188 0.53 11.19 12.45
N PHE A 189 0.84 10.41 11.41
CA PHE A 189 1.12 10.94 10.09
C PHE A 189 -0.13 11.51 9.41
N ASP A 190 -1.32 10.91 9.59
CA ASP A 190 -2.57 11.48 9.08
C ASP A 190 -2.89 12.84 9.74
N LYS A 191 -2.66 12.97 11.04
CA LYS A 191 -2.83 14.24 11.77
C LYS A 191 -1.88 15.30 11.23
N TYR A 192 -0.62 14.93 10.98
CA TYR A 192 0.38 15.80 10.35
C TYR A 192 -0.04 16.27 8.95
N LEU A 193 -0.51 15.35 8.10
CA LEU A 193 -0.98 15.66 6.76
C LEU A 193 -2.22 16.56 6.75
N ARG A 194 -3.04 16.51 7.80
CA ARG A 194 -4.19 17.41 8.00
C ARG A 194 -3.81 18.77 8.62
N GLY A 195 -2.52 19.03 8.84
CA GLY A 195 -2.01 20.33 9.28
C GLY A 195 -1.49 20.40 10.72
N ASP A 196 -1.65 19.35 11.54
CA ASP A 196 -1.09 19.31 12.88
C ASP A 196 0.43 19.09 12.84
N GLN A 197 1.16 20.21 12.82
CA GLN A 197 2.62 20.18 12.76
C GLN A 197 3.28 19.61 14.04
N THR A 198 2.53 19.45 15.12
CA THR A 198 3.01 18.90 16.41
C THR A 198 2.83 17.41 16.52
N ALA A 199 2.05 16.79 15.63
CA ALA A 199 1.78 15.35 15.61
C ALA A 199 3.04 14.48 15.43
N LEU A 200 4.07 15.01 14.76
CA LEU A 200 5.34 14.33 14.54
C LEU A 200 6.48 15.02 15.27
N SER A 201 7.35 14.22 15.88
CA SER A 201 8.63 14.67 16.40
C SER A 201 9.59 15.11 15.28
N SER A 202 10.70 15.77 15.66
CA SER A 202 11.76 16.14 14.70
C SER A 202 12.36 14.93 13.98
N ASP A 203 12.59 13.83 14.70
CA ASP A 203 13.14 12.59 14.14
C ASP A 203 12.17 11.91 13.16
N GLU A 204 10.87 11.89 13.51
CA GLU A 204 9.83 11.32 12.63
C GLU A 204 9.67 12.14 11.33
N LYS A 205 9.78 13.48 11.42
CA LYS A 205 9.81 14.38 10.26
C LYS A 205 11.05 14.17 9.40
N GLU A 206 12.22 14.00 10.04
CA GLU A 206 13.46 13.70 9.34
C GLU A 206 13.39 12.35 8.64
N GLY A 207 12.81 11.32 9.28
CA GLY A 207 12.52 10.03 8.65
C GLY A 207 11.64 10.16 7.41
N TYR A 208 10.58 10.97 7.48
CA TYR A 208 9.73 11.25 6.31
C TYR A 208 10.49 11.99 5.20
N ARG A 209 11.31 12.98 5.57
CA ARG A 209 12.17 13.68 4.61
C ARG A 209 13.09 12.71 3.88
N LYS A 210 13.73 11.78 4.61
CA LYS A 210 14.59 10.74 4.03
C LYS A 210 13.81 9.77 3.15
N PHE A 211 12.64 9.32 3.60
CA PHE A 211 11.74 8.48 2.81
C PHE A 211 11.41 9.11 1.44
N LYS A 212 11.15 10.43 1.40
CA LYS A 212 10.98 11.18 0.16
C LYS A 212 12.29 11.30 -0.65
N SER A 213 13.37 11.71 -0.01
CA SER A 213 14.63 12.03 -0.69
C SER A 213 15.34 10.80 -1.26
N TYR A 214 15.15 9.63 -0.65
CA TYR A 214 15.62 8.36 -1.20
C TYR A 214 14.76 7.83 -2.34
N GLY A 215 13.58 8.40 -2.58
CA GLY A 215 12.68 8.01 -3.66
C GLY A 215 11.69 6.91 -3.30
N CYS A 216 11.53 6.54 -2.02
CA CYS A 216 10.56 5.52 -1.60
C CYS A 216 9.12 5.88 -2.00
N THR A 217 8.80 7.18 -2.05
CA THR A 217 7.50 7.69 -2.49
C THR A 217 7.21 7.50 -3.98
N SER A 218 8.17 7.06 -4.79
CA SER A 218 7.88 6.72 -6.19
C SER A 218 6.90 5.55 -6.30
N CYS A 219 6.98 4.60 -5.36
CA CYS A 219 6.12 3.42 -5.29
C CYS A 219 5.17 3.48 -4.09
N HIS A 220 5.64 3.96 -2.93
CA HIS A 220 4.88 4.05 -1.69
C HIS A 220 4.22 5.43 -1.53
N GLN A 221 3.08 5.62 -2.18
CA GLN A 221 2.35 6.89 -2.24
C GLN A 221 0.82 6.67 -2.09
N GLY A 222 0.05 7.75 -2.19
CA GLY A 222 -1.41 7.72 -2.08
C GLY A 222 -1.91 7.47 -0.66
N VAL A 223 -3.18 7.05 -0.52
CA VAL A 223 -3.84 6.81 0.77
C VAL A 223 -3.21 5.64 1.52
N GLY A 224 -2.93 4.54 0.82
CA GLY A 224 -2.34 3.32 1.38
C GLY A 224 -0.84 3.42 1.66
N VAL A 225 -0.16 4.48 1.22
CA VAL A 225 1.31 4.52 1.20
C VAL A 225 1.86 3.30 0.45
N GLY A 226 1.29 3.03 -0.71
CA GLY A 226 1.40 1.83 -1.53
C GLY A 226 0.00 1.29 -1.88
N GLY A 227 -0.08 0.06 -2.38
CA GLY A 227 -1.33 -0.58 -2.78
C GLY A 227 -1.97 0.01 -4.05
N ASN A 228 -1.23 0.76 -4.86
CA ASN A 228 -1.73 1.53 -5.99
C ASN A 228 -1.01 1.28 -7.31
N MET A 229 -0.04 0.38 -7.33
CA MET A 229 0.72 0.01 -8.54
C MET A 229 1.37 -1.37 -8.42
N PHE A 230 1.85 -1.88 -9.54
CA PHE A 230 2.77 -3.01 -9.60
C PHE A 230 4.21 -2.53 -9.75
N GLU A 231 5.17 -3.29 -9.20
CA GLU A 231 6.58 -3.00 -9.35
C GLU A 231 7.41 -4.29 -9.28
N THR A 232 8.53 -4.33 -9.99
CA THR A 232 9.50 -5.42 -9.91
C THR A 232 10.22 -5.37 -8.57
N PHE A 233 10.19 -6.47 -7.81
CA PHE A 233 11.00 -6.56 -6.60
C PHE A 233 12.45 -6.84 -6.97
N GLY A 234 13.34 -5.93 -6.59
CA GLY A 234 14.75 -5.97 -6.98
C GLY A 234 15.01 -5.23 -8.31
N ALA A 235 14.32 -4.11 -8.55
CA ALA A 235 14.44 -3.33 -9.79
C ALA A 235 15.88 -2.83 -10.08
N MET A 236 16.72 -2.66 -9.06
CA MET A 236 18.09 -2.16 -9.21
C MET A 236 19.17 -3.22 -8.97
N ALA A 237 18.81 -4.37 -8.38
CA ALA A 237 19.73 -5.50 -8.16
C ALA A 237 18.93 -6.78 -7.94
N ASP A 238 19.44 -7.91 -8.39
CA ASP A 238 18.77 -9.20 -8.34
C ASP A 238 18.67 -9.72 -6.89
N TYR A 239 17.54 -9.43 -6.25
CA TYR A 239 17.24 -9.86 -4.88
C TYR A 239 17.09 -11.39 -4.80
N PHE A 240 16.41 -12.00 -5.75
CA PHE A 240 16.06 -13.41 -5.68
C PHE A 240 17.28 -14.32 -5.87
N SER A 241 18.19 -13.95 -6.78
CA SER A 241 19.49 -14.64 -6.89
C SER A 241 20.33 -14.49 -5.64
N ALA A 242 20.37 -13.29 -5.04
CA ALA A 242 21.14 -13.04 -3.81
C ALA A 242 20.57 -13.76 -2.58
N ARG A 243 19.22 -13.82 -2.45
CA ARG A 243 18.55 -14.56 -1.38
C ARG A 243 18.67 -16.07 -1.56
N GLY A 244 18.62 -16.55 -2.80
CA GLY A 244 18.56 -17.98 -3.14
C GLY A 244 17.17 -18.60 -2.90
N ASN A 245 17.08 -19.91 -3.10
CA ASN A 245 15.87 -20.73 -2.87
C ASN A 245 14.61 -20.14 -3.52
N VAL A 246 14.70 -19.78 -4.80
CA VAL A 246 13.58 -19.20 -5.57
C VAL A 246 12.46 -20.23 -5.71
N THR A 247 11.25 -19.84 -5.34
CA THR A 247 10.04 -20.67 -5.37
C THR A 247 9.03 -20.11 -6.39
N LYS A 248 7.97 -20.86 -6.66
CA LYS A 248 6.87 -20.40 -7.52
C LYS A 248 6.24 -19.10 -6.98
N ALA A 249 6.14 -18.92 -5.67
CA ALA A 249 5.59 -17.72 -5.06
C ALA A 249 6.40 -16.46 -5.41
N ASP A 250 7.71 -16.59 -5.59
CA ASP A 250 8.61 -15.50 -5.94
C ASP A 250 8.36 -14.94 -7.35
N PHE A 251 7.79 -15.73 -8.26
CA PHE A 251 7.50 -15.26 -9.60
C PHE A 251 6.42 -14.17 -9.66
N GLY A 252 5.68 -13.95 -8.55
CA GLY A 252 4.72 -12.86 -8.42
C GLY A 252 3.67 -12.87 -9.53
N ARG A 253 3.48 -11.73 -10.19
CA ARG A 253 2.47 -11.53 -11.23
C ARG A 253 2.66 -12.42 -12.46
N PHE A 254 3.87 -12.91 -12.73
CA PHE A 254 4.10 -13.92 -13.76
C PHE A 254 3.19 -15.15 -13.60
N ASN A 255 2.90 -15.57 -12.37
CA ASN A 255 2.00 -16.69 -12.11
C ASN A 255 0.55 -16.43 -12.59
N VAL A 256 0.18 -15.17 -12.80
CA VAL A 256 -1.15 -14.75 -13.27
C VAL A 256 -1.17 -14.60 -14.79
N THR A 257 -0.14 -13.94 -15.34
CA THR A 257 -0.14 -13.51 -16.73
C THR A 257 0.64 -14.42 -17.68
N GLY A 258 1.61 -15.19 -17.17
CA GLY A 258 2.56 -15.96 -17.97
C GLY A 258 3.55 -15.13 -18.77
N LYS A 259 3.57 -13.82 -18.61
CA LYS A 259 4.45 -12.91 -19.33
C LYS A 259 5.77 -12.72 -18.60
N GLU A 260 6.91 -12.85 -19.30
CA GLU A 260 8.24 -12.69 -18.70
C GLU A 260 8.48 -11.31 -18.09
N GLU A 261 7.89 -10.27 -18.65
CA GLU A 261 7.94 -8.91 -18.11
C GLU A 261 7.30 -8.77 -16.72
N ASP A 262 6.41 -9.69 -16.35
CA ASP A 262 5.74 -9.74 -15.05
C ASP A 262 6.46 -10.64 -14.02
N ARG A 263 7.63 -11.20 -14.36
CA ARG A 263 8.43 -12.02 -13.44
C ARG A 263 8.99 -11.16 -12.31
N PHE A 264 8.80 -11.63 -11.07
CA PHE A 264 9.17 -10.92 -9.85
C PHE A 264 8.43 -9.58 -9.64
N VAL A 265 7.36 -9.34 -10.41
CA VAL A 265 6.49 -8.18 -10.24
C VAL A 265 5.45 -8.48 -9.16
N PHE A 266 5.27 -7.53 -8.25
CA PHE A 266 4.29 -7.62 -7.16
C PHE A 266 3.48 -6.33 -7.07
N LYS A 267 2.28 -6.44 -6.51
CA LYS A 267 1.58 -5.26 -6.02
C LYS A 267 2.43 -4.63 -4.92
N VAL A 268 2.78 -3.36 -5.06
CA VAL A 268 3.47 -2.61 -4.00
C VAL A 268 2.60 -2.65 -2.74
N PRO A 269 3.08 -3.22 -1.63
CA PRO A 269 2.24 -3.36 -0.44
C PRO A 269 1.96 -2.01 0.21
N SER A 270 0.80 -1.88 0.84
CA SER A 270 0.51 -0.76 1.73
C SER A 270 1.51 -0.74 2.89
N LEU A 271 1.96 0.45 3.28
CA LEU A 271 2.79 0.63 4.48
C LEU A 271 1.97 1.13 5.69
N ARG A 272 0.65 1.27 5.55
CA ARG A 272 -0.20 1.55 6.71
C ARG A 272 -0.11 0.40 7.70
N ASN A 273 0.08 0.72 8.98
CA ASN A 273 0.26 -0.23 10.08
C ASN A 273 1.47 -1.17 9.93
N VAL A 274 2.41 -0.88 9.01
CA VAL A 274 3.54 -1.76 8.71
C VAL A 274 4.38 -2.15 9.92
N ALA A 275 4.46 -1.27 10.93
CA ALA A 275 5.18 -1.55 12.17
C ALA A 275 4.61 -2.73 12.98
N LEU A 276 3.36 -3.11 12.74
CA LEU A 276 2.64 -4.13 13.50
C LEU A 276 2.64 -5.52 12.85
N THR A 277 3.15 -5.64 11.63
CA THR A 277 2.92 -6.81 10.77
C THR A 277 4.20 -7.55 10.34
N PRO A 278 5.17 -7.80 11.27
CA PRO A 278 6.27 -8.70 10.95
C PRO A 278 5.75 -10.15 10.77
N PRO A 279 6.47 -11.01 10.03
CA PRO A 279 7.62 -10.71 9.17
C PRO A 279 7.21 -10.06 7.85
N TYR A 280 8.18 -9.50 7.11
CA TYR A 280 7.94 -8.68 5.92
C TYR A 280 8.24 -9.42 4.63
N PHE A 281 7.71 -8.88 3.52
CA PHE A 281 7.68 -9.43 2.16
C PHE A 281 6.70 -10.58 2.00
N HIS A 282 6.48 -11.00 0.75
CA HIS A 282 5.55 -12.07 0.41
C HIS A 282 5.96 -13.43 0.98
N ASP A 283 7.24 -13.61 1.29
CA ASP A 283 7.85 -14.83 1.79
C ASP A 283 8.25 -14.76 3.28
N GLY A 284 7.98 -13.62 3.95
CA GLY A 284 8.35 -13.42 5.34
C GLY A 284 9.87 -13.39 5.61
N SER A 285 10.69 -13.18 4.57
CA SER A 285 12.16 -13.28 4.68
C SER A 285 12.82 -12.19 5.51
N ALA A 286 12.16 -11.06 5.74
CA ALA A 286 12.66 -10.00 6.60
C ALA A 286 11.94 -10.00 7.96
N PRO A 287 12.60 -10.44 9.06
CA PRO A 287 11.94 -10.57 10.36
C PRO A 287 11.66 -9.23 11.05
N ARG A 288 12.39 -8.17 10.72
CA ARG A 288 12.26 -6.85 11.37
C ARG A 288 12.07 -5.77 10.31
N LEU A 289 11.32 -4.72 10.65
CA LEU A 289 11.07 -3.60 9.74
C LEU A 289 12.36 -2.95 9.21
N LYS A 290 13.38 -2.82 10.06
CA LYS A 290 14.68 -2.29 9.63
C LYS A 290 15.38 -3.18 8.60
N ASP A 291 15.21 -4.49 8.67
CA ASP A 291 15.79 -5.42 7.70
C ASP A 291 15.09 -5.25 6.34
N ALA A 292 13.75 -5.08 6.35
CA ALA A 292 12.99 -4.78 5.15
C ALA A 292 13.41 -3.45 4.51
N VAL A 293 13.61 -2.39 5.32
CA VAL A 293 14.10 -1.09 4.82
C VAL A 293 15.51 -1.21 4.23
N ALA A 294 16.40 -2.00 4.83
CA ALA A 294 17.74 -2.23 4.31
C ALA A 294 17.72 -2.98 2.97
N VAL A 295 16.85 -4.00 2.84
CA VAL A 295 16.62 -4.73 1.58
C VAL A 295 16.11 -3.80 0.50
N MET A 296 15.09 -2.97 0.79
CA MET A 296 14.57 -1.98 -0.16
C MET A 296 15.65 -0.99 -0.58
N GLY A 297 16.50 -0.52 0.35
CA GLY A 297 17.63 0.34 0.02
C GLY A 297 18.57 -0.31 -0.98
N THR A 298 18.96 -1.54 -0.75
CA THR A 298 19.94 -2.26 -1.55
C THR A 298 19.39 -2.68 -2.91
N TYR A 299 18.26 -3.36 -2.92
CA TYR A 299 17.77 -4.04 -4.13
C TYR A 299 16.76 -3.21 -4.92
N GLN A 300 15.98 -2.36 -4.26
CA GLN A 300 14.97 -1.54 -4.94
C GLN A 300 15.51 -0.17 -5.34
N LEU A 301 16.40 0.42 -4.51
CA LEU A 301 16.97 1.76 -4.76
C LEU A 301 18.42 1.72 -5.26
N GLY A 302 19.07 0.54 -5.30
CA GLY A 302 20.45 0.37 -5.74
C GLY A 302 21.48 1.06 -4.84
N ARG A 303 21.16 1.28 -3.55
CA ARG A 303 22.06 1.96 -2.62
C ARG A 303 21.99 1.39 -1.21
N LYS A 304 23.12 1.19 -0.58
CA LYS A 304 23.22 0.80 0.82
C LYS A 304 22.92 2.02 1.70
N LEU A 305 21.82 1.97 2.43
CA LEU A 305 21.44 3.02 3.38
C LEU A 305 22.34 2.94 4.63
N LEU A 306 22.59 4.10 5.23
CA LEU A 306 23.29 4.17 6.52
C LEU A 306 22.37 3.67 7.65
N PRO A 307 22.90 3.03 8.71
CA PRO A 307 22.10 2.55 9.83
C PRO A 307 21.21 3.62 10.46
N GLU A 308 21.74 4.84 10.65
CA GLU A 308 21.00 5.98 11.19
C GLU A 308 19.84 6.42 10.27
N ASP A 309 20.00 6.30 8.95
CA ASP A 309 18.94 6.63 7.98
C ASP A 309 17.83 5.58 8.03
N ILE A 310 18.19 4.30 8.15
CA ILE A 310 17.25 3.22 8.35
C ILE A 310 16.43 3.45 9.63
N ASP A 311 17.10 3.77 10.74
CA ASP A 311 16.43 4.01 12.02
C ASP A 311 15.46 5.20 11.95
N GLN A 312 15.82 6.28 11.25
CA GLN A 312 14.95 7.43 11.07
C GLN A 312 13.77 7.11 10.16
N ILE A 313 13.98 6.37 9.05
CA ILE A 313 12.89 5.90 8.19
C ILE A 313 11.94 4.99 8.99
N VAL A 314 12.46 4.09 9.83
CA VAL A 314 11.62 3.23 10.69
C VAL A 314 10.82 4.06 11.70
N LYS A 315 11.39 5.13 12.28
CA LYS A 315 10.62 6.06 13.13
C LYS A 315 9.44 6.67 12.36
N PHE A 316 9.66 7.10 11.12
CA PHE A 316 8.57 7.58 10.27
C PHE A 316 7.53 6.48 10.00
N LEU A 317 7.95 5.28 9.61
CA LEU A 317 7.04 4.17 9.32
C LEU A 317 6.16 3.80 10.52
N ASN A 318 6.67 3.93 11.76
CA ASN A 318 5.88 3.75 12.98
C ASN A 318 4.73 4.78 13.09
N THR A 319 4.87 5.97 12.51
CA THR A 319 3.82 7.00 12.53
C THR A 319 2.63 6.69 11.63
N LEU A 320 2.74 5.65 10.78
CA LEU A 320 1.68 5.18 9.88
C LEU A 320 0.68 4.24 10.57
N THR A 321 0.90 3.90 11.84
CA THR A 321 -0.04 3.13 12.67
C THR A 321 -1.23 4.01 13.04
N GLY A 322 -2.41 3.58 12.65
CA GLY A 322 -3.65 4.32 12.85
C GLY A 322 -4.49 3.82 14.02
N GLU A 323 -5.74 4.25 14.05
CA GLU A 323 -6.72 3.89 15.09
C GLU A 323 -7.80 2.98 14.48
N TYR A 324 -8.19 1.94 15.21
CA TYR A 324 -9.35 1.09 14.90
C TYR A 324 -10.31 1.14 16.07
N GLU A 325 -11.62 1.29 15.80
CA GLU A 325 -12.66 1.47 16.84
C GLU A 325 -12.29 2.57 17.86
N LYS A 326 -11.68 3.67 17.36
CA LYS A 326 -11.21 4.83 18.14
C LYS A 326 -10.10 4.51 19.16
N ARG A 327 -9.40 3.40 18.99
CA ARG A 327 -8.24 3.01 19.81
C ARG A 327 -7.01 2.85 18.91
N PRO A 328 -5.82 3.22 19.36
CA PRO A 328 -4.58 2.87 18.66
C PRO A 328 -4.49 1.35 18.47
N LEU A 329 -4.02 0.92 17.29
CA LEU A 329 -3.72 -0.48 17.01
C LEU A 329 -2.49 -0.97 17.79
#